data_560b261e37dc1d8cb3f1dc5e8535e37b
#
_entry.id   560b261e37dc1d8cb3f1dc5e8535e37b
#
_cell.length_a   1.000
_cell.length_b   1.000
_cell.length_c   1.000
_cell.angle_alpha   90.00
_cell.angle_beta   90.00
_cell.angle_gamma   90.00
#
_symmetry.space_group_name_H-M   'P 1'
#
loop_
_entity.id
_entity.type
_entity.pdbx_description
1 polymer ?
#
loop_
_entity_poly.entity_id
_entity_poly.type
_entity_poly.pdbx_seq_one_letter_code
_entity_poly.pdbx_strand_id
1 'polypeptide(L)'
;MIFVDTGAWFAVAVRNDPDHEAAMRWLRRNREPPVTTDYILAETATLLRMRDKTARGHRLAVQVASSILRGESAILEKVNEEDLGRALGVLRTYRDHFFSFVDCTSFVIMERLGIHRAFSFDSNFNEYRGIMRIP
;
A
#
# COMPACT_ATOMS: atom_id res chain seq x y z
N MET A 1 -7.83 7.56 9.91
CA MET A 1 -6.65 6.96 9.24
C MET A 1 -7.08 6.33 7.93
N ILE A 2 -6.20 6.33 6.96
CA ILE A 2 -6.40 5.68 5.67
C ILE A 2 -5.19 4.80 5.33
N PHE A 3 -5.44 3.59 4.89
CA PHE A 3 -4.37 2.68 4.45
C PHE A 3 -3.88 3.07 3.06
N VAL A 4 -2.56 3.00 2.83
CA VAL A 4 -1.96 3.33 1.53
C VAL A 4 -1.23 2.11 0.99
N ASP A 5 -1.67 1.64 -0.16
CA ASP A 5 -1.17 0.47 -0.86
C ASP A 5 0.02 0.77 -1.76
N THR A 6 0.74 -0.28 -2.19
CA THR A 6 1.89 -0.21 -3.11
C THR A 6 1.56 0.56 -4.39
N GLY A 7 0.45 0.23 -5.04
CA GLY A 7 0.06 0.90 -6.30
C GLY A 7 -0.17 2.40 -6.12
N ALA A 8 -0.70 2.81 -4.96
CA ALA A 8 -0.89 4.23 -4.65
C ALA A 8 0.44 4.95 -4.44
N TRP A 9 1.38 4.36 -3.68
CA TRP A 9 2.72 4.92 -3.53
C TRP A 9 3.44 5.05 -4.87
N PHE A 10 3.35 4.02 -5.72
CA PHE A 10 3.94 4.02 -7.05
C PHE A 10 3.35 5.14 -7.91
N ALA A 11 2.02 5.26 -7.96
CA ALA A 11 1.33 6.30 -8.73
C ALA A 11 1.70 7.72 -8.27
N VAL A 12 1.87 7.93 -6.96
CA VAL A 12 2.33 9.23 -6.42
C VAL A 12 3.77 9.54 -6.88
N ALA A 13 4.65 8.54 -6.86
CA ALA A 13 6.08 8.74 -7.14
C ALA A 13 6.41 8.87 -8.62
N VAL A 14 5.69 8.17 -9.50
CA VAL A 14 6.00 8.02 -10.93
C VAL A 14 5.11 8.92 -11.77
N ARG A 15 5.67 10.01 -12.30
CA ARG A 15 4.92 11.07 -13.01
C ARG A 15 4.19 10.59 -14.27
N ASN A 16 4.73 9.62 -14.98
CA ASN A 16 4.13 9.07 -16.20
C ASN A 16 3.29 7.80 -15.97
N ASP A 17 3.00 7.47 -14.71
CA ASP A 17 2.04 6.43 -14.38
C ASP A 17 0.62 6.88 -14.77
N PRO A 18 -0.22 5.99 -15.36
CA PRO A 18 -1.59 6.35 -15.74
C PRO A 18 -2.44 6.90 -14.60
N ASP A 19 -2.18 6.46 -13.37
CA ASP A 19 -2.94 6.85 -12.17
C ASP A 19 -2.34 8.06 -11.43
N HIS A 20 -1.20 8.59 -11.90
CA HIS A 20 -0.48 9.67 -11.21
C HIS A 20 -1.36 10.90 -10.91
N GLU A 21 -2.09 11.38 -11.90
CA GLU A 21 -2.94 12.57 -11.72
C GLU A 21 -4.06 12.35 -10.70
N ALA A 22 -4.68 11.15 -10.74
CA ALA A 22 -5.71 10.78 -9.78
C ALA A 22 -5.12 10.67 -8.36
N ALA A 23 -3.95 10.05 -8.23
CA ALA A 23 -3.21 9.94 -6.98
C ALA A 23 -2.87 11.31 -6.39
N MET A 24 -2.36 12.22 -7.20
CA MET A 24 -2.00 13.57 -6.77
C MET A 24 -3.21 14.43 -6.41
N ARG A 25 -4.34 14.29 -7.12
CA ARG A 25 -5.61 14.96 -6.74
C ARG A 25 -6.09 14.47 -5.38
N TRP A 26 -6.06 13.17 -5.16
CA TRP A 26 -6.44 12.59 -3.87
C TRP A 26 -5.53 13.09 -2.75
N LEU A 27 -4.21 13.00 -2.93
CA LEU A 27 -3.22 13.40 -1.92
C LEU A 27 -3.42 14.86 -1.46
N ARG A 28 -3.68 15.78 -2.40
CA ARG A 28 -3.94 17.19 -2.09
C ARG A 28 -5.20 17.41 -1.25
N ARG A 29 -6.20 16.54 -1.38
CA ARG A 29 -7.49 16.65 -0.68
C ARG A 29 -7.54 15.85 0.61
N ASN A 30 -6.70 14.85 0.72
CA ASN A 30 -6.69 13.98 1.90
C ASN A 30 -6.32 14.75 3.17
N ARG A 31 -7.04 14.47 4.25
CA ARG A 31 -6.77 15.02 5.58
C ARG A 31 -6.62 13.93 6.65
N GLU A 32 -6.76 12.68 6.25
CA GLU A 32 -6.60 11.55 7.14
C GLU A 32 -5.11 11.14 7.22
N PRO A 33 -4.60 10.80 8.42
CA PRO A 33 -3.25 10.27 8.54
C PRO A 33 -3.07 9.00 7.70
N PRO A 34 -2.10 8.98 6.76
CA PRO A 34 -1.79 7.77 6.00
C PRO A 34 -1.13 6.71 6.88
N VAL A 35 -1.47 5.45 6.67
CA VAL A 35 -0.88 4.28 7.32
C VAL A 35 -0.42 3.31 6.22
N THR A 36 0.74 2.73 6.39
CA THR A 36 1.26 1.68 5.50
C THR A 36 2.03 0.63 6.31
N THR A 37 2.47 -0.44 5.68
CA THR A 37 3.20 -1.51 6.37
C THR A 37 4.64 -1.65 5.88
N ASP A 38 5.46 -2.36 6.65
CA ASP A 38 6.82 -2.74 6.25
C ASP A 38 6.81 -3.66 5.00
N TYR A 39 5.76 -4.47 4.82
CA TYR A 39 5.59 -5.28 3.61
C TYR A 39 5.29 -4.41 2.38
N ILE A 40 4.40 -3.44 2.53
CA ILE A 40 4.12 -2.45 1.47
C ILE A 40 5.36 -1.62 1.16
N LEU A 41 6.10 -1.19 2.18
CA LEU A 41 7.36 -0.47 1.99
C LEU A 41 8.35 -1.27 1.13
N ALA A 42 8.57 -2.54 1.48
CA ALA A 42 9.48 -3.42 0.76
C ALA A 42 9.04 -3.63 -0.70
N GLU A 43 7.75 -3.89 -0.91
CA GLU A 43 7.17 -4.08 -2.24
C GLU A 43 7.28 -2.80 -3.08
N THR A 44 6.95 -1.64 -2.51
CA THR A 44 7.02 -0.33 -3.19
C THR A 44 8.45 0.01 -3.62
N ALA A 45 9.41 -0.10 -2.71
CA ALA A 45 10.82 0.18 -3.02
C ALA A 45 11.35 -0.75 -4.11
N THR A 46 11.02 -2.04 -4.04
CA THR A 46 11.39 -3.03 -5.04
C THR A 46 10.76 -2.70 -6.40
N LEU A 47 9.46 -2.40 -6.42
CA LEU A 47 8.74 -2.07 -7.65
C LEU A 47 9.32 -0.83 -8.34
N LEU A 48 9.57 0.25 -7.60
CA LEU A 48 10.18 1.48 -8.12
C LEU A 48 11.56 1.19 -8.72
N ARG A 49 12.37 0.38 -8.04
CA ARG A 49 13.72 0.04 -8.50
C ARG A 49 13.71 -0.87 -9.73
N MET A 50 12.77 -1.81 -9.81
CA MET A 50 12.72 -2.80 -10.89
C MET A 50 12.02 -2.29 -12.15
N ARG A 51 11.04 -1.39 -12.03
CA ARG A 51 10.34 -0.78 -13.16
C ARG A 51 11.20 0.23 -13.92
N ASP A 52 12.08 0.92 -13.24
CA ASP A 52 13.06 1.84 -13.83
C ASP A 52 14.45 1.50 -13.29
N LYS A 53 15.24 0.81 -14.10
CA LYS A 53 16.61 0.35 -13.77
C LYS A 53 17.67 1.43 -13.90
N THR A 54 17.27 2.67 -14.24
CA THR A 54 18.16 3.83 -14.31
C THR A 54 18.39 4.44 -12.91
N ALA A 55 19.28 5.45 -12.87
CA ALA A 55 19.53 6.21 -11.65
C ALA A 55 18.25 6.88 -11.08
N ARG A 56 17.29 7.21 -11.95
CA ARG A 56 16.01 7.80 -11.53
C ARG A 56 15.19 6.81 -10.70
N GLY A 57 15.03 5.57 -11.13
CA GLY A 57 14.32 4.54 -10.39
C GLY A 57 14.96 4.26 -9.04
N HIS A 58 16.28 4.21 -8.99
CA HIS A 58 17.04 4.10 -7.76
C HIS A 58 16.76 5.27 -6.80
N ARG A 59 16.82 6.51 -7.29
CA ARG A 59 16.52 7.70 -6.46
C ARG A 59 15.10 7.68 -5.91
N LEU A 60 14.10 7.34 -6.74
CA LEU A 60 12.71 7.27 -6.31
C LEU A 60 12.51 6.19 -5.23
N ALA A 61 13.09 5.02 -5.41
CA ALA A 61 13.01 3.94 -4.41
C ALA A 61 13.61 4.38 -3.07
N VAL A 62 14.79 4.97 -3.07
CA VAL A 62 15.45 5.49 -1.85
C VAL A 62 14.62 6.60 -1.21
N GLN A 63 14.13 7.54 -2.01
CA GLN A 63 13.38 8.70 -1.53
C GLN A 63 12.07 8.29 -0.85
N VAL A 64 11.27 7.44 -1.50
CA VAL A 64 9.99 6.97 -0.96
C VAL A 64 10.21 6.12 0.30
N ALA A 65 11.14 5.15 0.23
CA ALA A 65 11.44 4.31 1.38
C ALA A 65 11.95 5.12 2.58
N SER A 66 12.84 6.08 2.36
CA SER A 66 13.36 6.95 3.42
C SER A 66 12.26 7.79 4.07
N SER A 67 11.37 8.37 3.26
CA SER A 67 10.27 9.21 3.75
C SER A 67 9.29 8.41 4.62
N ILE A 68 8.97 7.17 4.20
CA ILE A 68 8.11 6.27 4.98
C ILE A 68 8.82 5.87 6.29
N LEU A 69 10.09 5.46 6.23
CA LEU A 69 10.85 5.03 7.41
C LEU A 69 11.01 6.14 8.45
N ARG A 70 11.11 7.40 8.01
CA ARG A 70 11.17 8.55 8.92
C ARG A 70 9.82 9.02 9.42
N GLY A 71 8.72 8.39 8.98
CA GLY A 71 7.36 8.78 9.36
C GLY A 71 6.90 10.11 8.76
N GLU A 72 7.56 10.59 7.71
CA GLU A 72 7.23 11.85 7.05
C GLU A 72 6.00 11.71 6.12
N SER A 73 5.86 10.54 5.48
CA SER A 73 4.79 10.29 4.52
C SER A 73 3.64 9.46 5.07
N ALA A 74 3.89 8.60 6.05
CA ALA A 74 2.89 7.71 6.64
C ALA A 74 3.34 7.19 8.00
N ILE A 75 2.37 6.71 8.77
CA ILE A 75 2.62 5.87 9.94
C ILE A 75 2.99 4.47 9.44
N LEU A 76 4.15 3.97 9.84
CA LEU A 76 4.63 2.65 9.45
C LEU A 76 4.22 1.62 10.50
N GLU A 77 3.31 0.71 10.13
CA GLU A 77 2.91 -0.43 10.95
C GLU A 77 3.74 -1.67 10.64
N LYS A 78 4.14 -2.37 11.68
CA LYS A 78 4.86 -3.64 11.55
C LYS A 78 3.88 -4.80 11.44
N VAL A 79 4.11 -5.67 10.46
CA VAL A 79 3.41 -6.95 10.35
C VAL A 79 4.09 -7.94 11.30
N ASN A 80 3.38 -8.38 12.32
CA ASN A 80 3.91 -9.31 13.30
C ASN A 80 3.54 -10.77 12.98
N GLU A 81 4.01 -11.74 13.78
CA GLU A 81 3.75 -13.16 13.55
C GLU A 81 2.26 -13.52 13.60
N GLU A 82 1.49 -12.91 14.48
CA GLU A 82 0.04 -13.12 14.56
C GLU A 82 -0.66 -12.60 13.30
N ASP A 83 -0.25 -11.42 12.81
CA ASP A 83 -0.76 -10.86 11.56
C ASP A 83 -0.46 -11.80 10.38
N LEU A 84 0.73 -12.38 10.32
CA LEU A 84 1.10 -13.35 9.27
C LEU A 84 0.23 -14.60 9.32
N GLY A 85 -0.03 -15.14 10.50
CA GLY A 85 -0.92 -16.28 10.68
C GLY A 85 -2.36 -15.98 10.23
N ARG A 86 -2.87 -14.80 10.57
CA ARG A 86 -4.19 -14.33 10.13
C ARG A 86 -4.24 -14.10 8.62
N ALA A 87 -3.17 -13.54 8.04
CA ALA A 87 -3.05 -13.34 6.59
C ALA A 87 -3.07 -14.68 5.83
N LEU A 88 -2.41 -15.72 6.37
CA LEU A 88 -2.50 -17.07 5.80
C LEU A 88 -3.94 -17.59 5.84
N GLY A 89 -4.69 -17.31 6.90
CA GLY A 89 -6.12 -17.63 7.00
C GLY A 89 -6.95 -16.93 5.92
N VAL A 90 -6.70 -15.65 5.66
CA VAL A 90 -7.35 -14.90 4.58
C VAL A 90 -7.04 -15.52 3.22
N LEU A 91 -5.77 -15.79 2.94
CA LEU A 91 -5.34 -16.42 1.69
C LEU A 91 -6.04 -17.77 1.46
N ARG A 92 -6.16 -18.57 2.51
CA ARG A 92 -6.83 -19.89 2.46
C ARG A 92 -8.33 -19.75 2.22
N THR A 93 -9.00 -18.80 2.87
CA THR A 93 -10.45 -18.60 2.79
C THR A 93 -10.88 -18.04 1.45
N TYR A 94 -10.13 -17.08 0.91
CA TYR A 94 -10.43 -16.39 -0.36
C TYR A 94 -9.76 -17.06 -1.57
N ARG A 95 -9.84 -18.36 -1.67
CA ARG A 95 -9.17 -19.16 -2.71
C ARG A 95 -9.61 -18.85 -4.15
N ASP A 96 -10.80 -18.28 -4.32
CA ASP A 96 -11.34 -17.87 -5.62
C ASP A 96 -11.02 -16.40 -5.96
N HIS A 97 -10.21 -15.74 -5.14
CA HIS A 97 -9.72 -14.38 -5.31
C HIS A 97 -8.21 -14.39 -5.58
N PHE A 98 -7.74 -13.41 -6.35
CA PHE A 98 -6.31 -13.31 -6.68
C PHE A 98 -5.58 -12.35 -5.74
N PHE A 99 -5.82 -12.48 -4.44
CA PHE A 99 -5.10 -11.72 -3.43
C PHE A 99 -3.65 -12.19 -3.33
N SER A 100 -2.69 -11.25 -3.38
CA SER A 100 -1.32 -11.55 -3.00
C SER A 100 -1.23 -11.76 -1.49
N PHE A 101 -0.13 -12.36 -1.01
CA PHE A 101 0.10 -12.46 0.43
C PHE A 101 0.24 -11.08 1.07
N VAL A 102 0.82 -10.11 0.36
CA VAL A 102 0.91 -8.71 0.81
C VAL A 102 -0.49 -8.10 0.94
N ASP A 103 -1.40 -8.35 0.01
CA ASP A 103 -2.81 -7.93 0.13
C ASP A 103 -3.43 -8.50 1.42
N CYS A 104 -3.24 -9.79 1.66
CA CYS A 104 -3.77 -10.44 2.86
C CYS A 104 -3.20 -9.82 4.15
N THR A 105 -1.91 -9.48 4.18
CA THR A 105 -1.32 -8.77 5.34
C THR A 105 -1.92 -7.39 5.50
N SER A 106 -2.15 -6.67 4.40
CA SER A 106 -2.77 -5.34 4.41
C SER A 106 -4.17 -5.38 4.99
N PHE A 107 -5.00 -6.34 4.56
CA PHE A 107 -6.36 -6.51 5.08
C PHE A 107 -6.39 -6.79 6.58
N VAL A 108 -5.49 -7.66 7.05
CA VAL A 108 -5.38 -7.99 8.49
C VAL A 108 -4.94 -6.76 9.30
N ILE A 109 -3.99 -5.98 8.83
CA ILE A 109 -3.57 -4.74 9.49
C ILE A 109 -4.72 -3.72 9.52
N MET A 110 -5.44 -3.56 8.42
CA MET A 110 -6.60 -2.67 8.37
C MET A 110 -7.67 -3.08 9.38
N GLU A 111 -7.99 -4.38 9.48
CA GLU A 111 -8.91 -4.89 10.49
C GLU A 111 -8.41 -4.61 11.92
N ARG A 112 -7.13 -4.91 12.20
CA ARG A 112 -6.52 -4.70 13.53
C ARG A 112 -6.57 -3.25 13.98
N LEU A 113 -6.41 -2.31 13.04
CA LEU A 113 -6.42 -0.87 13.31
C LEU A 113 -7.79 -0.21 13.15
N GLY A 114 -8.82 -0.95 12.75
CA GLY A 114 -10.15 -0.41 12.48
C GLY A 114 -10.18 0.56 11.30
N ILE A 115 -9.33 0.32 10.30
CA ILE A 115 -9.25 1.14 9.08
C ILE A 115 -10.16 0.51 8.02
N HIS A 116 -11.13 1.27 7.51
CA HIS A 116 -12.08 0.79 6.51
C HIS A 116 -11.86 1.38 5.12
N ARG A 117 -10.92 2.31 4.97
CA ARG A 117 -10.63 3.00 3.71
C ARG A 117 -9.20 2.76 3.28
N ALA A 118 -9.03 2.37 2.01
CA ALA A 118 -7.71 2.17 1.41
C ALA A 118 -7.52 3.08 0.20
N PHE A 119 -6.43 3.81 0.18
CA PHE A 119 -5.94 4.48 -1.02
C PHE A 119 -5.19 3.45 -1.86
N SER A 120 -5.86 2.94 -2.88
CA SER A 120 -5.35 1.89 -3.75
C SER A 120 -5.97 1.99 -5.14
N PHE A 121 -5.24 1.59 -6.16
CA PHE A 121 -5.75 1.40 -7.52
C PHE A 121 -6.07 -0.06 -7.83
N ASP A 122 -5.81 -0.98 -6.89
CA ASP A 122 -6.10 -2.40 -7.02
C ASP A 122 -7.55 -2.70 -6.61
N SER A 123 -8.30 -3.36 -7.53
CA SER A 123 -9.69 -3.77 -7.28
C SER A 123 -9.84 -4.76 -6.13
N ASN A 124 -8.78 -5.51 -5.79
CA ASN A 124 -8.78 -6.46 -4.67
C ASN A 124 -9.24 -5.81 -3.35
N PHE A 125 -8.94 -4.52 -3.16
CA PHE A 125 -9.37 -3.80 -1.96
C PHE A 125 -10.88 -3.56 -1.89
N ASN A 126 -11.62 -3.66 -3.00
CA ASN A 126 -13.09 -3.67 -2.98
C ASN A 126 -13.68 -5.07 -2.78
N GLU A 127 -12.91 -6.10 -3.02
CA GLU A 127 -13.37 -7.49 -2.93
C GLU A 127 -13.28 -8.04 -1.51
N TYR A 128 -12.41 -7.46 -0.68
CA TYR A 128 -12.32 -7.84 0.73
C TYR A 128 -13.37 -7.07 1.55
N ARG A 129 -14.13 -7.83 2.36
CA ARG A 129 -15.25 -7.28 3.12
C ARG A 129 -14.83 -6.14 4.06
N GLY A 130 -15.66 -5.10 4.12
CA GLY A 130 -15.48 -4.00 5.06
C GLY A 130 -14.43 -2.98 4.66
N ILE A 131 -13.83 -3.12 3.48
CA ILE A 131 -12.86 -2.15 2.93
C ILE A 131 -13.49 -1.40 1.77
N MET A 132 -13.29 -0.10 1.75
CA MET A 132 -13.63 0.80 0.65
C MET A 132 -12.36 1.31 -0.01
N ARG A 133 -12.15 0.98 -1.26
CA ARG A 133 -11.06 1.51 -2.08
C ARG A 133 -11.35 2.94 -2.51
N ILE A 134 -10.31 3.78 -2.50
CA ILE A 134 -10.34 5.18 -2.95
C ILE A 134 -9.12 5.41 -3.84
N PRO A 135 -9.17 6.17 -4.87
CA PRO A 135 -10.32 6.76 -5.55
C PRO A 135 -11.23 5.79 -6.25
#